data_9da7d6a4966d9506ad0ac42df4a22670
#
_entry.id   9da7d6a4966d9506ad0ac42df4a22670
#
_cell.length_a   1.000
_cell.length_b   1.000
_cell.length_c   1.000
_cell.angle_alpha   90.00
_cell.angle_beta   90.00
_cell.angle_gamma   90.00
#
_symmetry.space_group_name_H-M   'P 1'
#
loop_
_entity.id
_entity.type
_entity.pdbx_description
1 polymer ?
#
loop_
_entity_poly.entity_id
_entity_poly.type
_entity_poly.pdbx_seq_one_letter_code
_entity_poly.pdbx_strand_id
1 'polypeptide(L)'
;MTKASKASAAEHFEAEGFEGHYAELGGYTVGWESYTADADLTPLFKGLPDDRCQCEHWGYVFEGKVVFHTADGDEEFVGGDAYFVGPGHTPAIFAGTSLVEFSPTDRLQQTLEVVSKNMEAMGS
;
A
#
# COMPACT_ATOMS: atom_id res chain seq x y z
N MET A 1 -13.06 -12.17 18.56
CA MET A 1 -12.18 -10.99 18.52
C MET A 1 -10.76 -11.42 18.22
N THR A 2 -10.11 -10.71 17.32
CA THR A 2 -8.75 -11.06 16.86
C THR A 2 -7.84 -9.85 16.92
N LYS A 3 -6.54 -10.11 16.94
CA LYS A 3 -5.52 -9.06 16.87
C LYS A 3 -4.30 -9.57 16.12
N ALA A 4 -3.53 -8.64 15.58
CA ALA A 4 -2.23 -8.94 14.98
C ALA A 4 -1.28 -7.80 15.27
N SER A 5 0.01 -8.09 15.17
CA SER A 5 1.06 -7.09 15.28
C SER A 5 2.06 -7.30 14.15
N LYS A 6 2.92 -6.32 13.93
CA LYS A 6 4.01 -6.47 12.95
C LYS A 6 4.84 -7.71 13.23
N ALA A 7 5.15 -7.97 14.51
CA ALA A 7 5.97 -9.12 14.93
C ALA A 7 5.26 -10.45 14.73
N SER A 8 3.92 -10.49 14.82
CA SER A 8 3.14 -11.73 14.72
C SER A 8 2.55 -11.95 13.32
N ALA A 9 2.73 -11.02 12.39
CA ALA A 9 2.14 -11.09 11.05
C ALA A 9 2.60 -12.35 10.32
N ALA A 10 1.64 -13.04 9.68
CA ALA A 10 1.89 -14.33 9.05
C ALA A 10 2.74 -14.22 7.79
N GLU A 11 2.67 -13.10 7.08
CA GLU A 11 3.39 -12.88 5.84
C GLU A 11 4.41 -11.77 5.98
N HIS A 12 5.58 -11.98 5.39
CA HIS A 12 6.66 -11.00 5.36
C HIS A 12 7.21 -10.93 3.94
N PHE A 13 7.33 -9.71 3.43
CA PHE A 13 7.89 -9.46 2.11
C PHE A 13 8.98 -8.40 2.21
N GLU A 14 10.13 -8.69 1.60
CA GLU A 14 11.23 -7.73 1.50
C GLU A 14 11.64 -7.56 0.04
N ALA A 15 11.93 -6.32 -0.33
CA ALA A 15 12.54 -5.97 -1.60
C ALA A 15 13.52 -4.82 -1.33
N GLU A 16 14.34 -4.45 -2.31
CA GLU A 16 15.25 -3.33 -2.15
C GLU A 16 14.45 -2.07 -1.84
N GLY A 17 14.75 -1.46 -0.68
CA GLY A 17 14.10 -0.22 -0.23
C GLY A 17 12.71 -0.41 0.39
N PHE A 18 12.27 -1.65 0.59
CA PHE A 18 10.91 -1.92 1.10
C PHE A 18 10.88 -3.14 2.03
N GLU A 19 10.09 -3.03 3.09
CA GLU A 19 9.75 -4.16 3.95
C GLU A 19 8.27 -4.09 4.33
N GLY A 20 7.56 -5.20 4.19
CA GLY A 20 6.14 -5.28 4.55
C GLY A 20 5.84 -6.52 5.39
N HIS A 21 4.94 -6.36 6.35
CA HIS A 21 4.43 -7.45 7.19
C HIS A 21 2.91 -7.41 7.11
N TYR A 22 2.28 -8.55 6.81
CA TYR A 22 0.85 -8.60 6.51
C TYR A 22 0.13 -9.66 7.32
N ALA A 23 -1.08 -9.33 7.75
CA ALA A 23 -1.97 -10.24 8.44
C ALA A 23 -3.41 -9.97 8.02
N GLU A 24 -4.28 -10.96 8.19
CA GLU A 24 -5.69 -10.80 7.91
C GLU A 24 -6.47 -10.69 9.21
N LEU A 25 -7.34 -9.69 9.31
CA LEU A 25 -8.19 -9.43 10.46
C LEU A 25 -9.62 -9.14 10.00
N GLY A 26 -10.55 -10.06 10.29
CA GLY A 26 -11.97 -9.80 10.07
C GLY A 26 -12.34 -9.41 8.64
N GLY A 27 -11.73 -10.03 7.64
CA GLY A 27 -11.97 -9.70 6.23
C GLY A 27 -11.16 -8.55 5.69
N TYR A 28 -10.27 -7.98 6.51
CA TYR A 28 -9.35 -6.92 6.09
C TYR A 28 -7.92 -7.41 6.16
N THR A 29 -7.11 -6.96 5.22
CA THR A 29 -5.66 -7.18 5.27
C THR A 29 -5.03 -5.96 5.91
N VAL A 30 -4.25 -6.18 6.97
CA VAL A 30 -3.46 -5.13 7.60
C VAL A 30 -2.00 -5.29 7.18
N GLY A 31 -1.40 -4.20 6.72
CA GLY A 31 0.00 -4.18 6.31
C GLY A 31 0.79 -3.14 7.08
N TRP A 32 1.89 -3.56 7.70
CA TRP A 32 2.89 -2.64 8.25
C TRP A 32 3.99 -2.53 7.23
N GLU A 33 4.18 -1.33 6.68
CA GLU A 33 5.08 -1.11 5.56
C GLU A 33 6.12 -0.04 5.90
N SER A 34 7.36 -0.29 5.52
CA SER A 34 8.48 0.63 5.73
C SER A 34 9.27 0.80 4.43
N TYR A 35 9.63 2.02 4.12
CA TYR A 35 10.35 2.39 2.91
C TYR A 35 11.66 3.10 3.27
N THR A 36 12.77 2.62 2.72
CA THR A 36 14.09 3.24 2.90
C THR A 36 14.56 3.97 1.65
N ALA A 37 13.77 3.93 0.58
CA ALA A 37 14.02 4.65 -0.67
C ALA A 37 12.70 5.23 -1.19
N ASP A 38 12.81 6.31 -1.97
CA ASP A 38 11.64 6.87 -2.65
C ASP A 38 11.12 5.88 -3.69
N ALA A 39 9.79 5.74 -3.77
CA ALA A 39 9.16 4.85 -4.73
C ALA A 39 7.84 5.45 -5.22
N ASP A 40 7.74 5.67 -6.54
CA ASP A 40 6.46 5.97 -7.18
C ASP A 40 5.94 4.67 -7.78
N LEU A 41 4.87 4.13 -7.21
CA LEU A 41 4.34 2.83 -7.59
C LEU A 41 3.35 2.91 -8.75
N THR A 42 3.12 4.09 -9.30
CA THR A 42 2.17 4.30 -10.40
C THR A 42 2.31 3.27 -11.53
N PRO A 43 3.52 2.94 -12.02
CA PRO A 43 3.66 1.95 -13.10
C PRO A 43 3.13 0.56 -12.77
N LEU A 44 3.04 0.21 -11.48
CA LEU A 44 2.58 -1.12 -11.06
C LEU A 44 1.07 -1.30 -11.23
N PHE A 45 0.34 -0.22 -11.42
CA PHE A 45 -1.13 -0.26 -11.51
C PHE A 45 -1.64 -0.26 -12.95
N LYS A 46 -0.74 -0.31 -13.93
CA LYS A 46 -1.13 -0.37 -15.33
C LYS A 46 -1.94 -1.63 -15.61
N GLY A 47 -3.08 -1.46 -16.26
CA GLY A 47 -4.01 -2.54 -16.57
C GLY A 47 -5.23 -2.60 -15.66
N LEU A 48 -5.19 -1.89 -14.54
CA LEU A 48 -6.39 -1.66 -13.72
C LEU A 48 -7.25 -0.56 -14.34
N PRO A 49 -8.53 -0.41 -13.93
CA PRO A 49 -9.35 0.69 -14.43
C PRO A 49 -8.65 2.04 -14.23
N ASP A 50 -8.52 2.81 -15.30
CA ASP A 50 -7.79 4.10 -15.34
C ASP A 50 -6.33 3.99 -14.90
N ASP A 51 -5.76 2.78 -14.92
CA ASP A 51 -4.40 2.48 -14.45
C ASP A 51 -4.19 2.89 -12.99
N ARG A 52 -5.23 2.75 -12.16
CA ARG A 52 -5.24 3.11 -10.75
C ARG A 52 -5.75 1.99 -9.86
N CYS A 53 -5.30 1.99 -8.62
CA CYS A 53 -5.80 1.08 -7.59
C CYS A 53 -7.27 1.39 -7.31
N GLN A 54 -8.12 0.36 -7.35
CA GLN A 54 -9.54 0.50 -7.07
C GLN A 54 -9.91 0.05 -5.65
N CYS A 55 -8.93 -0.38 -4.87
CA CYS A 55 -9.12 -0.79 -3.49
C CYS A 55 -9.02 0.42 -2.57
N GLU A 56 -10.04 0.62 -1.73
CA GLU A 56 -9.96 1.63 -0.69
C GLU A 56 -9.02 1.20 0.44
N HIS A 57 -8.41 2.18 1.10
CA HIS A 57 -7.49 1.93 2.21
C HIS A 57 -7.75 2.89 3.36
N TRP A 58 -7.61 2.39 4.57
CA TRP A 58 -7.53 3.18 5.80
C TRP A 58 -6.15 2.99 6.39
N GLY A 59 -5.52 4.05 6.84
CA GLY A 59 -4.17 3.92 7.35
C GLY A 59 -3.76 4.98 8.34
N TYR A 60 -2.55 4.80 8.86
CA TYR A 60 -1.90 5.76 9.74
C TYR A 60 -0.42 5.81 9.38
N VAL A 61 0.08 7.02 9.18
CA VAL A 61 1.49 7.25 8.89
C VAL A 61 2.22 7.49 10.21
N PHE A 62 3.20 6.61 10.55
CA PHE A 62 4.01 6.79 11.75
C PHE A 62 5.09 7.84 11.51
N GLU A 63 5.79 7.74 10.39
CA GLU A 63 6.87 8.65 9.99
C GLU A 63 6.88 8.79 8.48
N GLY A 64 7.42 9.91 8.00
CA GLY A 64 7.63 10.14 6.58
C GLY A 64 6.45 10.74 5.87
N LYS A 65 6.30 10.37 4.59
CA LYS A 65 5.29 10.97 3.73
C LYS A 65 4.85 9.99 2.64
N VAL A 66 3.54 9.93 2.41
CA VAL A 66 2.93 9.25 1.27
C VAL A 66 2.06 10.24 0.50
N VAL A 67 2.12 10.16 -0.83
CA VAL A 67 1.29 10.96 -1.73
C VAL A 67 0.45 10.01 -2.55
N PHE A 68 -0.86 10.22 -2.57
CA PHE A 68 -1.75 9.48 -3.45
C PHE A 68 -2.14 10.37 -4.63
N HIS A 69 -1.81 9.93 -5.85
CA HIS A 69 -2.22 10.59 -7.07
C HIS A 69 -3.66 10.17 -7.40
N THR A 70 -4.55 11.12 -7.61
CA THR A 70 -5.95 10.88 -7.96
C THR A 70 -6.35 11.72 -9.16
N ALA A 71 -7.54 11.44 -9.72
CA ALA A 71 -8.06 12.23 -10.82
C ALA A 71 -8.26 13.72 -10.45
N ASP A 72 -8.48 13.99 -9.15
CA ASP A 72 -8.71 15.35 -8.66
C ASP A 72 -7.43 16.04 -8.16
N GLY A 73 -6.29 15.40 -8.31
CA GLY A 73 -5.00 15.91 -7.86
C GLY A 73 -4.35 15.01 -6.82
N ASP A 74 -3.26 15.49 -6.24
CA ASP A 74 -2.50 14.73 -5.25
C ASP A 74 -2.97 15.02 -3.83
N GLU A 75 -3.06 13.95 -3.03
CA GLU A 75 -3.33 14.02 -1.60
C GLU A 75 -2.09 13.60 -0.84
N GLU A 76 -1.61 14.43 0.08
CA GLU A 76 -0.39 14.20 0.84
C GLU A 76 -0.70 13.91 2.31
N PHE A 77 -0.09 12.84 2.84
CA PHE A 77 -0.20 12.47 4.25
C PHE A 77 1.19 12.32 4.85
N VAL A 78 1.37 12.83 6.06
CA VAL A 78 2.66 12.84 6.75
C VAL A 78 2.55 12.17 8.12
N GLY A 79 3.68 11.95 8.77
CA GLY A 79 3.73 11.34 10.09
C GLY A 79 2.74 11.96 11.05
N GLY A 80 1.91 11.13 11.70
CA GLY A 80 0.83 11.54 12.58
C GLY A 80 -0.54 11.59 11.94
N ASP A 81 -0.64 11.47 10.61
CA ASP A 81 -1.93 11.49 9.92
C ASP A 81 -2.57 10.11 9.86
N ALA A 82 -3.84 10.03 10.25
CA ALA A 82 -4.71 8.93 9.88
C ALA A 82 -5.36 9.29 8.56
N TYR A 83 -5.50 8.32 7.64
CA TYR A 83 -6.03 8.64 6.33
C TYR A 83 -7.05 7.61 5.83
N PHE A 84 -7.89 8.07 4.93
CA PHE A 84 -8.71 7.24 4.08
C PHE A 84 -8.45 7.64 2.63
N VAL A 85 -8.18 6.66 1.77
CA VAL A 85 -8.08 6.89 0.33
C VAL A 85 -9.06 5.97 -0.38
N GLY A 86 -9.91 6.57 -1.22
CA GLY A 86 -10.91 5.86 -1.99
C GLY A 86 -10.34 5.24 -3.26
N PRO A 87 -11.20 4.53 -4.03
CA PRO A 87 -10.81 3.97 -5.32
C PRO A 87 -10.29 5.04 -6.28
N GLY A 88 -9.34 4.66 -7.14
CA GLY A 88 -8.84 5.55 -8.18
C GLY A 88 -7.58 6.32 -7.80
N HIS A 89 -6.64 5.67 -7.15
CA HIS A 89 -5.39 6.28 -6.72
C HIS A 89 -4.17 5.46 -7.12
N THR A 90 -3.00 6.11 -7.12
CA THR A 90 -1.69 5.44 -7.16
C THR A 90 -0.78 6.07 -6.12
N PRO A 91 0.00 5.27 -5.36
CA PRO A 91 0.83 5.81 -4.29
C PRO A 91 2.26 6.15 -4.73
N ALA A 92 2.77 7.25 -4.20
CA ALA A 92 4.19 7.56 -4.20
C ALA A 92 4.62 7.69 -2.74
N ILE A 93 5.68 6.99 -2.36
CA ILE A 93 6.10 6.91 -0.97
C ILE A 93 7.56 7.35 -0.88
N PHE A 94 7.88 8.09 0.16
CA PHE A 94 9.21 8.70 0.32
C PHE A 94 10.07 7.91 1.30
N ALA A 95 11.38 7.97 1.11
CA ALA A 95 12.34 7.32 2.00
C ALA A 95 12.10 7.77 3.46
N GLY A 96 12.21 6.82 4.39
CA GLY A 96 11.97 7.09 5.81
C GLY A 96 10.50 6.98 6.22
N THR A 97 9.64 6.51 5.33
CA THR A 97 8.22 6.35 5.63
C THR A 97 7.94 4.99 6.27
N SER A 98 7.15 5.01 7.34
CA SER A 98 6.56 3.81 7.92
C SER A 98 5.07 4.08 8.19
N LEU A 99 4.24 3.10 7.87
CA LEU A 99 2.81 3.22 7.98
C LEU A 99 2.15 1.87 8.28
N VAL A 100 0.91 1.91 8.73
CA VAL A 100 0.02 0.75 8.77
C VAL A 100 -1.19 1.05 7.92
N GLU A 101 -1.63 0.07 7.12
CA GLU A 101 -2.74 0.25 6.21
C GLU A 101 -3.67 -0.95 6.28
N PHE A 102 -4.98 -0.67 6.28
CA PHE A 102 -6.05 -1.66 6.31
C PHE A 102 -6.80 -1.62 4.99
N SER A 103 -6.99 -2.77 4.36
CA SER A 103 -7.64 -2.88 3.06
C SER A 103 -8.62 -4.05 3.05
N PRO A 104 -9.82 -3.91 2.47
CA PRO A 104 -10.69 -5.08 2.27
C PRO A 104 -9.93 -6.15 1.48
N THR A 105 -9.82 -7.36 2.03
CA THR A 105 -8.97 -8.40 1.47
C THR A 105 -9.34 -8.75 0.03
N ASP A 106 -10.64 -8.89 -0.26
CA ASP A 106 -11.09 -9.27 -1.61
C ASP A 106 -10.69 -8.23 -2.66
N ARG A 107 -10.85 -6.96 -2.35
CA ARG A 107 -10.51 -5.87 -3.27
C ARG A 107 -9.01 -5.71 -3.41
N LEU A 108 -8.29 -5.89 -2.32
CA LEU A 108 -6.83 -5.84 -2.35
C LEU A 108 -6.28 -6.94 -3.24
N GLN A 109 -6.81 -8.16 -3.15
CA GLN A 109 -6.36 -9.28 -3.97
C GLN A 109 -6.54 -9.02 -5.46
N GLN A 110 -7.65 -8.42 -5.86
CA GLN A 110 -7.89 -8.06 -7.26
C GLN A 110 -6.81 -7.10 -7.78
N THR A 111 -6.45 -6.12 -6.97
CA THR A 111 -5.38 -5.17 -7.30
C THR A 111 -4.03 -5.87 -7.34
N LEU A 112 -3.73 -6.71 -6.36
CA LEU A 112 -2.44 -7.39 -6.26
C LEU A 112 -2.18 -8.37 -7.39
N GLU A 113 -3.21 -8.97 -7.98
CA GLU A 113 -3.04 -9.82 -9.16
C GLU A 113 -2.40 -9.04 -10.32
N VAL A 114 -2.86 -7.83 -10.56
CA VAL A 114 -2.31 -6.97 -11.62
C VAL A 114 -0.93 -6.45 -11.22
N VAL A 115 -0.78 -5.98 -9.99
CA VAL A 115 0.49 -5.45 -9.47
C VAL A 115 1.59 -6.51 -9.55
N SER A 116 1.29 -7.75 -9.14
CA SER A 116 2.27 -8.85 -9.19
C SER A 116 2.74 -9.15 -10.60
N LYS A 117 1.82 -9.16 -11.58
CA LYS A 117 2.17 -9.35 -12.98
C LYS A 117 3.05 -8.23 -13.50
N ASN A 118 2.75 -7.00 -13.14
CA ASN A 118 3.55 -5.86 -13.55
C ASN A 118 4.94 -5.89 -12.92
N MET A 119 5.04 -6.30 -11.66
CA MET A 119 6.33 -6.47 -10.98
C MET A 119 7.19 -7.54 -11.67
N GLU A 120 6.60 -8.69 -12.03
CA GLU A 120 7.31 -9.75 -12.76
C GLU A 120 7.83 -9.25 -14.10
N ALA A 121 7.00 -8.51 -14.86
CA ALA A 121 7.39 -7.96 -16.14
C ALA A 121 8.54 -6.96 -16.04
N MET A 122 8.57 -6.18 -14.95
CA MET A 122 9.62 -5.19 -14.72
C MET A 122 10.91 -5.82 -14.21
N GLY A 123 10.82 -6.95 -13.52
CA GLY A 123 11.96 -7.66 -12.95
C GLY A 123 12.67 -8.59 -13.92
N SER A 124 12.13 -8.78 -15.12
CA SER A 124 12.71 -9.70 -16.12
C SER A 124 13.51 -8.98 -17.23
#